data_3c7178cc0639b087fcd3046425a7e1a7
#
_entry.id   3c7178cc0639b087fcd3046425a7e1a7
#
_cell.length_a   1.000
_cell.length_b   1.000
_cell.length_c   1.000
_cell.angle_alpha   90.00
_cell.angle_beta   90.00
_cell.angle_gamma   90.00
#
_symmetry.space_group_name_H-M   'P 1'
#
loop_
_entity.id
_entity.type
_entity.pdbx_description
1 polymer ?
#
loop_
_entity_poly.entity_id
_entity_poly.type
_entity_poly.pdbx_seq_one_letter_code
_entity_poly.pdbx_strand_id
1 'polypeptide(L)'
;LRNPVNTELLHRLRDLRIPQCHLTAGCLFQAIWNHRSGNPVDWGVNDYDVFYFDDSDLTEEAEDRVIQLVSEATADLGAKVEVRNQARVHLWYERRFNAPYPQLRHARDGIDRYLVACTRVGVDVASGELYAPDGLEDLAAGVLRINPLYPDTRQFEAKARSYQDRWPWLRIR
;
A
#
# COMPACT_ATOMS: atom_id res chain seq x y z
N LEU A 1 -12.35 -1.12 -12.90
CA LEU A 1 -12.86 -0.56 -11.66
C LEU A 1 -11.99 0.61 -11.25
N ARG A 2 -12.48 1.82 -11.44
CA ARG A 2 -11.70 3.02 -11.16
C ARG A 2 -12.23 3.68 -9.89
N ASN A 3 -11.42 3.65 -8.83
CA ASN A 3 -11.60 4.58 -7.72
C ASN A 3 -11.15 5.97 -8.22
N PRO A 4 -12.05 6.99 -8.26
CA PRO A 4 -11.71 8.31 -8.79
C PRO A 4 -10.56 8.97 -8.03
N VAL A 5 -10.47 8.74 -6.72
CA VAL A 5 -9.39 9.28 -5.88
C VAL A 5 -8.04 8.67 -6.28
N ASN A 6 -7.97 7.35 -6.55
CA ASN A 6 -6.74 6.73 -7.04
C ASN A 6 -6.29 7.35 -8.36
N THR A 7 -7.22 7.61 -9.28
CA THR A 7 -6.90 8.18 -10.59
C THR A 7 -6.33 9.59 -10.44
N GLU A 8 -6.95 10.38 -9.60
CA GLU A 8 -6.51 11.76 -9.34
C GLU A 8 -5.17 11.80 -8.58
N LEU A 9 -5.00 10.92 -7.58
CA LEU A 9 -3.73 10.78 -6.86
C LEU A 9 -2.58 10.43 -7.81
N LEU A 10 -2.75 9.41 -8.66
CA LEU A 10 -1.72 9.02 -9.63
C LEU A 10 -1.35 10.16 -10.57
N HIS A 11 -2.33 10.98 -10.97
CA HIS A 11 -2.07 12.15 -11.81
C HIS A 11 -1.23 13.20 -11.07
N ARG A 12 -1.66 13.61 -9.86
CA ARG A 12 -0.98 14.65 -9.07
C ARG A 12 0.41 14.22 -8.60
N LEU A 13 0.53 12.99 -8.11
CA LEU A 13 1.82 12.44 -7.65
C LEU A 13 2.86 12.38 -8.78
N ARG A 14 2.43 12.15 -10.03
CA ARG A 14 3.35 12.12 -11.19
C ARG A 14 4.05 13.46 -11.38
N ASP A 15 3.34 14.56 -11.19
CA ASP A 15 3.88 15.91 -11.35
C ASP A 15 4.93 16.25 -10.28
N LEU A 16 4.83 15.62 -9.11
CA LEU A 16 5.78 15.81 -8.00
C LEU A 16 7.14 15.14 -8.20
N ARG A 17 7.24 14.20 -9.15
CA ARG A 17 8.49 13.48 -9.51
C ARG A 17 9.23 12.85 -8.32
N ILE A 18 8.47 12.31 -7.36
CA ILE A 18 9.02 11.63 -6.19
C ILE A 18 9.70 10.32 -6.64
N PRO A 19 10.95 10.03 -6.20
CA PRO A 19 11.68 8.85 -6.65
C PRO A 19 10.97 7.54 -6.32
N GLN A 20 10.88 6.62 -7.29
CA GLN A 20 10.26 5.30 -7.14
C GLN A 20 8.88 5.32 -6.47
N CYS A 21 8.07 6.35 -6.73
CA CYS A 21 6.78 6.55 -6.10
C CYS A 21 5.76 5.50 -6.56
N HIS A 22 5.07 4.88 -5.60
CA HIS A 22 4.00 3.91 -5.84
C HIS A 22 2.77 4.26 -5.00
N LEU A 23 1.59 4.21 -5.63
CA LEU A 23 0.33 4.10 -4.90
C LEU A 23 0.11 2.61 -4.59
N THR A 24 -0.26 2.25 -3.37
CA THR A 24 -0.30 0.84 -2.93
C THR A 24 -1.38 0.56 -1.88
N ALA A 25 -1.44 -0.67 -1.41
CA ALA A 25 -2.29 -1.14 -0.32
C ALA A 25 -3.80 -1.09 -0.59
N GLY A 26 -4.57 -0.80 0.46
CA GLY A 26 -6.02 -0.98 0.52
C GLY A 26 -6.80 -0.26 -0.55
N CYS A 27 -6.41 0.95 -0.89
CA CYS A 27 -7.07 1.76 -1.92
C CYS A 27 -7.10 1.09 -3.31
N LEU A 28 -6.17 0.15 -3.57
CA LEU A 28 -6.12 -0.61 -4.81
C LEU A 28 -6.95 -1.90 -4.72
N PHE A 29 -6.59 -2.81 -3.80
CA PHE A 29 -7.20 -4.15 -3.79
C PHE A 29 -8.62 -4.17 -3.21
N GLN A 30 -8.95 -3.28 -2.27
CA GLN A 30 -10.31 -3.22 -1.71
C GLN A 30 -11.36 -2.86 -2.75
N ALA A 31 -11.01 -2.07 -3.75
CA ALA A 31 -11.90 -1.74 -4.86
C ALA A 31 -12.42 -2.99 -5.60
N ILE A 32 -11.58 -4.03 -5.74
CA ILE A 32 -11.95 -5.30 -6.37
C ILE A 32 -12.95 -6.06 -5.48
N TRP A 33 -12.66 -6.14 -4.17
CA TRP A 33 -13.54 -6.81 -3.21
C TRP A 33 -14.86 -6.08 -3.02
N ASN A 34 -14.84 -4.74 -3.01
CA ASN A 34 -16.04 -3.91 -2.95
C ASN A 34 -16.95 -4.13 -4.16
N HIS A 35 -16.38 -4.12 -5.36
CA HIS A 35 -17.16 -4.39 -6.57
C HIS A 35 -17.87 -5.74 -6.52
N ARG A 36 -17.15 -6.79 -6.12
CA ARG A 36 -17.74 -8.13 -6.01
C ARG A 36 -18.83 -8.23 -4.94
N SER A 37 -18.75 -7.38 -3.90
CA SER A 37 -19.73 -7.31 -2.82
C SER A 37 -20.90 -6.37 -3.12
N GLY A 38 -20.90 -5.67 -4.26
CA GLY A 38 -21.89 -4.65 -4.58
C GLY A 38 -21.77 -3.35 -3.77
N ASN A 39 -20.61 -3.13 -3.12
CA ASN A 39 -20.33 -1.92 -2.37
C ASN A 39 -19.81 -0.80 -3.28
N PRO A 40 -19.90 0.48 -2.86
CA PRO A 40 -19.15 1.57 -3.50
C PRO A 40 -17.66 1.22 -3.62
N VAL A 41 -16.99 1.67 -4.68
CA VAL A 41 -15.61 1.28 -4.98
C VAL A 41 -14.60 1.67 -3.90
N ASP A 42 -14.89 2.74 -3.18
CA ASP A 42 -14.10 3.32 -2.08
C ASP A 42 -14.62 2.94 -0.69
N TRP A 43 -15.63 2.05 -0.61
CA TRP A 43 -16.18 1.65 0.69
C TRP A 43 -15.11 1.05 1.61
N GLY A 44 -15.00 1.59 2.83
CA GLY A 44 -14.02 1.13 3.83
C GLY A 44 -12.55 1.46 3.50
N VAL A 45 -12.28 2.27 2.48
CA VAL A 45 -10.94 2.81 2.24
C VAL A 45 -10.72 3.99 3.20
N ASN A 46 -9.87 3.77 4.21
CA ASN A 46 -9.60 4.78 5.24
C ASN A 46 -8.43 5.70 4.86
N ASP A 47 -7.47 5.15 4.13
CA ASP A 47 -6.22 5.83 3.74
C ASP A 47 -5.74 5.37 2.36
N TYR A 48 -4.86 6.16 1.80
CA TYR A 48 -4.21 5.96 0.51
C TYR A 48 -2.72 5.94 0.73
N ASP A 49 -2.12 4.76 0.66
CA ASP A 49 -0.71 4.56 0.96
C ASP A 49 0.16 4.90 -0.25
N VAL A 50 1.13 5.77 -0.04
CA VAL A 50 2.13 6.17 -1.01
C VAL A 50 3.51 5.76 -0.49
N PHE A 51 4.14 4.80 -1.15
CA PHE A 51 5.50 4.39 -0.89
C PHE A 51 6.45 5.02 -1.90
N TYR A 52 7.59 5.52 -1.42
CA TYR A 52 8.67 5.97 -2.27
C TYR A 52 10.01 5.50 -1.72
N PHE A 53 11.06 5.62 -2.49
CA PHE A 53 12.40 5.25 -2.06
C PHE A 53 13.38 6.34 -2.44
N ASP A 54 13.97 6.98 -1.43
CA ASP A 54 15.04 7.94 -1.58
C ASP A 54 16.02 7.74 -0.42
N ASP A 55 17.21 7.26 -0.73
CA ASP A 55 18.30 7.01 0.23
C ASP A 55 19.37 8.11 0.22
N SER A 56 19.16 9.17 -0.53
CA SER A 56 20.08 10.31 -0.61
C SER A 56 20.09 11.16 0.67
N ASP A 57 18.95 11.23 1.38
CA ASP A 57 18.81 11.91 2.66
C ASP A 57 17.82 11.13 3.53
N LEU A 58 18.35 10.44 4.56
CA LEU A 58 17.56 9.60 5.47
C LEU A 58 17.09 10.34 6.73
N THR A 59 17.12 11.65 6.76
CA THR A 59 16.61 12.46 7.89
C THR A 59 15.07 12.43 7.94
N GLU A 60 14.52 12.67 9.14
CA GLU A 60 13.06 12.83 9.29
C GLU A 60 12.57 14.06 8.54
N GLU A 61 13.35 15.13 8.56
CA GLU A 61 13.04 16.37 7.88
C GLU A 61 12.93 16.19 6.35
N ALA A 62 13.73 15.30 5.77
CA ALA A 62 13.62 14.98 4.34
C ALA A 62 12.31 14.27 4.01
N GLU A 63 11.92 13.30 4.83
CA GLU A 63 10.62 12.61 4.68
C GLU A 63 9.45 13.56 4.92
N ASP A 64 9.53 14.43 5.96
CA ASP A 64 8.50 15.40 6.27
C ASP A 64 8.27 16.39 5.13
N ARG A 65 9.34 16.82 4.43
CA ARG A 65 9.21 17.65 3.23
C ARG A 65 8.39 16.97 2.13
N VAL A 66 8.61 15.69 1.90
CA VAL A 66 7.84 14.93 0.89
C VAL A 66 6.39 14.74 1.35
N ILE A 67 6.17 14.43 2.63
CA ILE A 67 4.83 14.31 3.22
C ILE A 67 4.07 15.63 3.05
N GLN A 68 4.69 16.76 3.36
CA GLN A 68 4.07 18.08 3.20
C GLN A 68 3.75 18.39 1.74
N LEU A 69 4.70 18.14 0.83
CA LEU A 69 4.51 18.35 -0.60
C LEU A 69 3.30 17.57 -1.14
N VAL A 70 3.16 16.27 -0.75
CA VAL A 70 2.02 15.45 -1.14
C VAL A 70 0.74 15.96 -0.49
N SER A 71 0.78 16.32 0.80
CA SER A 71 -0.39 16.84 1.53
C SER A 71 -0.94 18.11 0.87
N GLU A 72 -0.07 19.04 0.49
CA GLU A 72 -0.48 20.27 -0.20
C GLU A 72 -1.08 19.97 -1.58
N ALA A 73 -0.46 19.07 -2.34
CA ALA A 73 -0.92 18.70 -3.68
C ALA A 73 -2.26 17.95 -3.68
N THR A 74 -2.67 17.39 -2.54
CA THR A 74 -3.85 16.51 -2.42
C THR A 74 -4.90 17.02 -1.42
N ALA A 75 -4.72 18.21 -0.88
CA ALA A 75 -5.54 18.76 0.21
C ALA A 75 -7.04 18.85 -0.11
N ASP A 76 -7.39 19.10 -1.36
CA ASP A 76 -8.78 19.24 -1.83
C ASP A 76 -9.46 17.91 -2.15
N LEU A 77 -8.73 16.78 -2.14
CA LEU A 77 -9.31 15.47 -2.46
C LEU A 77 -10.17 14.88 -1.34
N GLY A 78 -10.09 15.43 -0.12
CA GLY A 78 -10.78 14.89 1.04
C GLY A 78 -10.31 13.48 1.42
N ALA A 79 -9.13 13.06 0.94
CA ALA A 79 -8.55 11.75 1.15
C ALA A 79 -7.36 11.83 2.12
N LYS A 80 -7.28 10.89 3.07
CA LYS A 80 -6.11 10.75 3.92
C LYS A 80 -5.00 10.04 3.15
N VAL A 81 -3.96 10.75 2.76
CA VAL A 81 -2.81 10.18 2.06
C VAL A 81 -1.68 9.94 3.06
N GLU A 82 -1.21 8.70 3.16
CA GLU A 82 -0.08 8.32 4.02
C GLU A 82 1.16 8.06 3.18
N VAL A 83 2.19 8.89 3.38
CA VAL A 83 3.44 8.83 2.61
C VAL A 83 4.55 8.25 3.46
N ARG A 84 5.34 7.31 2.92
CA ARG A 84 6.45 6.68 3.63
C ARG A 84 7.65 6.45 2.72
N ASN A 85 8.81 6.93 3.17
CA ASN A 85 10.09 6.61 2.54
C ASN A 85 10.53 5.19 2.95
N GLN A 86 10.51 4.27 2.00
CA GLN A 86 10.89 2.89 2.26
C GLN A 86 12.37 2.72 2.59
N ALA A 87 13.22 3.67 2.21
CA ALA A 87 14.63 3.69 2.59
C ALA A 87 14.84 3.91 4.10
N ARG A 88 13.85 4.48 4.81
CA ARG A 88 13.94 4.85 6.23
C ARG A 88 13.24 3.90 7.20
N VAL A 89 12.38 3.00 6.74
CA VAL A 89 11.51 2.19 7.63
C VAL A 89 12.30 1.45 8.70
N HIS A 90 13.45 0.87 8.36
CA HIS A 90 14.32 0.14 9.30
C HIS A 90 14.85 1.00 10.46
N LEU A 91 14.93 2.33 10.30
CA LEU A 91 15.47 3.24 11.33
C LEU A 91 14.52 3.45 12.52
N TRP A 92 13.22 3.27 12.30
CA TRP A 92 12.22 3.53 13.33
C TRP A 92 11.33 2.33 13.65
N TYR A 93 11.25 1.33 12.77
CA TYR A 93 10.32 0.20 12.87
C TYR A 93 10.54 -0.63 14.14
N GLU A 94 11.78 -1.02 14.43
CA GLU A 94 12.11 -1.82 15.61
C GLU A 94 11.70 -1.11 16.90
N ARG A 95 11.99 0.18 17.02
CA ARG A 95 11.60 0.99 18.18
C ARG A 95 10.10 1.07 18.37
N ARG A 96 9.34 1.12 17.26
CA ARG A 96 7.86 1.29 17.29
C ARG A 96 7.13 -0.02 17.50
N PHE A 97 7.61 -1.12 16.91
CA PHE A 97 6.89 -2.39 16.87
C PHE A 97 7.60 -3.52 17.62
N ASN A 98 8.76 -3.25 18.21
CA ASN A 98 9.60 -4.24 18.90
C ASN A 98 9.88 -5.49 18.03
N ALA A 99 10.09 -5.27 16.75
CA ALA A 99 10.39 -6.30 15.76
C ALA A 99 11.44 -5.80 14.77
N PRO A 100 12.42 -6.64 14.37
CA PRO A 100 13.43 -6.23 13.41
C PRO A 100 12.82 -5.95 12.03
N TYR A 101 13.42 -4.99 11.34
CA TYR A 101 13.02 -4.67 9.97
C TYR A 101 14.27 -4.52 9.10
N PRO A 102 14.38 -5.21 7.97
CA PRO A 102 15.54 -5.12 7.11
C PRO A 102 15.63 -3.75 6.43
N GLN A 103 16.84 -3.32 6.14
CA GLN A 103 17.04 -2.19 5.25
C GLN A 103 16.59 -2.59 3.84
N LEU A 104 15.65 -1.83 3.29
CA LEU A 104 15.13 -2.05 1.94
C LEU A 104 16.03 -1.36 0.90
N ARG A 105 15.88 -1.74 -0.35
CA ARG A 105 16.66 -1.23 -1.49
C ARG A 105 15.80 -0.52 -2.53
N HIS A 106 14.48 -0.81 -2.53
CA HIS A 106 13.52 -0.29 -3.49
C HIS A 106 12.17 -0.03 -2.80
N ALA A 107 11.34 0.83 -3.37
CA ALA A 107 9.99 1.05 -2.87
C ALA A 107 9.13 -0.23 -2.90
N ARG A 108 9.29 -1.07 -3.93
CA ARG A 108 8.57 -2.36 -4.08
C ARG A 108 8.88 -3.35 -2.98
N ASP A 109 10.09 -3.30 -2.38
CA ASP A 109 10.46 -4.18 -1.25
C ASP A 109 9.51 -4.00 -0.06
N GLY A 110 9.00 -2.76 0.16
CA GLY A 110 7.99 -2.49 1.19
C GLY A 110 6.64 -3.14 0.88
N ILE A 111 6.23 -3.17 -0.39
CA ILE A 111 5.02 -3.85 -0.85
C ILE A 111 5.17 -5.37 -0.67
N ASP A 112 6.36 -5.90 -0.94
CA ASP A 112 6.68 -7.32 -0.80
C ASP A 112 6.58 -7.83 0.65
N ARG A 113 6.52 -6.93 1.62
CA ARG A 113 6.36 -7.27 3.03
C ARG A 113 4.93 -7.32 3.53
N TYR A 114 3.93 -7.12 2.67
CA TYR A 114 2.54 -7.27 3.08
C TYR A 114 2.24 -8.72 3.52
N LEU A 115 1.47 -8.87 4.59
CA LEU A 115 1.21 -10.16 5.24
C LEU A 115 0.41 -11.13 4.38
N VAL A 116 -0.48 -10.61 3.52
CA VAL A 116 -1.35 -11.40 2.64
C VAL A 116 -0.83 -11.31 1.22
N ALA A 117 -0.46 -12.42 0.62
CA ALA A 117 0.22 -12.47 -0.67
C ALA A 117 -0.53 -11.70 -1.78
N CYS A 118 -1.82 -11.94 -1.97
CA CYS A 118 -2.60 -11.29 -3.03
C CYS A 118 -2.80 -9.78 -2.83
N THR A 119 -2.44 -9.21 -1.68
CA THR A 119 -2.52 -7.78 -1.43
C THR A 119 -1.22 -7.03 -1.76
N ARG A 120 -0.18 -7.76 -2.20
CA ARG A 120 1.08 -7.17 -2.68
C ARG A 120 0.86 -6.53 -4.05
N VAL A 121 0.19 -5.41 -4.06
CA VAL A 121 -0.12 -4.67 -5.29
C VAL A 121 0.27 -3.20 -5.15
N GLY A 122 0.78 -2.63 -6.22
CA GLY A 122 1.14 -1.23 -6.31
C GLY A 122 1.06 -0.73 -7.75
N VAL A 123 0.91 0.57 -7.93
CA VAL A 123 0.99 1.23 -9.23
C VAL A 123 2.16 2.19 -9.19
N ASP A 124 3.13 1.98 -10.07
CA ASP A 124 4.23 2.93 -10.27
C ASP A 124 3.66 4.25 -10.82
N VAL A 125 3.89 5.33 -10.09
CA VAL A 125 3.31 6.64 -10.40
C VAL A 125 3.87 7.20 -11.71
N ALA A 126 5.14 6.99 -12.00
CA ALA A 126 5.81 7.54 -13.18
C ALA A 126 5.36 6.83 -14.47
N SER A 127 5.36 5.49 -14.47
CA SER A 127 5.03 4.67 -15.64
C SER A 127 3.56 4.28 -15.74
N GLY A 128 2.84 4.24 -14.61
CA GLY A 128 1.51 3.65 -14.52
C GLY A 128 1.52 2.12 -14.51
N GLU A 129 2.68 1.49 -14.42
CA GLU A 129 2.82 0.04 -14.39
C GLU A 129 2.23 -0.55 -13.11
N LEU A 130 1.44 -1.61 -13.25
CA LEU A 130 0.94 -2.39 -12.12
C LEU A 130 2.02 -3.35 -11.63
N TYR A 131 2.35 -3.26 -10.36
CA TYR A 131 3.17 -4.24 -9.64
C TYR A 131 2.25 -5.21 -8.90
N ALA A 132 2.27 -6.49 -9.26
CA ALA A 132 1.48 -7.55 -8.64
C ALA A 132 2.26 -8.88 -8.76
N PRO A 133 3.25 -9.12 -7.88
CA PRO A 133 4.16 -10.27 -8.01
C PRO A 133 3.46 -11.63 -7.89
N ASP A 134 2.32 -11.68 -7.20
CA ASP A 134 1.51 -12.91 -7.08
C ASP A 134 0.39 -13.02 -8.13
N GLY A 135 0.35 -12.12 -9.11
CA GLY A 135 -0.78 -12.00 -10.02
C GLY A 135 -2.03 -11.42 -9.35
N LEU A 136 -3.15 -11.51 -10.03
CA LEU A 136 -4.44 -10.97 -9.56
C LEU A 136 -5.51 -12.06 -9.34
N GLU A 137 -5.19 -13.33 -9.60
CA GLU A 137 -6.13 -14.45 -9.57
C GLU A 137 -6.68 -14.68 -8.16
N ASP A 138 -5.80 -14.81 -7.16
CA ASP A 138 -6.21 -14.98 -5.76
C ASP A 138 -6.93 -13.74 -5.23
N LEU A 139 -6.52 -12.55 -5.63
CA LEU A 139 -7.18 -11.31 -5.28
C LEU A 139 -8.63 -11.28 -5.82
N ALA A 140 -8.82 -11.60 -7.09
CA ALA A 140 -10.12 -11.65 -7.74
C ALA A 140 -11.00 -12.78 -7.18
N ALA A 141 -10.39 -13.95 -6.86
CA ALA A 141 -11.08 -15.09 -6.26
C ALA A 141 -11.37 -14.93 -4.77
N GLY A 142 -10.77 -13.93 -4.10
CA GLY A 142 -10.89 -13.70 -2.67
C GLY A 142 -10.18 -14.76 -1.83
N VAL A 143 -9.03 -15.25 -2.29
CA VAL A 143 -8.22 -16.23 -1.59
C VAL A 143 -7.09 -15.53 -0.85
N LEU A 144 -7.08 -15.64 0.46
CA LEU A 144 -6.08 -15.05 1.34
C LEU A 144 -5.05 -16.11 1.72
N ARG A 145 -3.83 -15.98 1.23
CA ARG A 145 -2.69 -16.80 1.61
C ARG A 145 -1.65 -15.98 2.34
N ILE A 146 -0.95 -16.63 3.26
CA ILE A 146 0.22 -16.02 3.90
C ILE A 146 1.26 -15.67 2.84
N ASN A 147 1.91 -14.54 3.01
CA ASN A 147 3.03 -14.17 2.16
C ASN A 147 4.24 -15.08 2.46
N PRO A 148 4.73 -15.87 1.50
CA PRO A 148 5.85 -16.80 1.73
C PRO A 148 7.19 -16.08 1.98
N LEU A 149 7.31 -14.81 1.55
CA LEU A 149 8.49 -13.99 1.81
C LEU A 149 8.52 -13.44 3.24
N TYR A 150 7.35 -13.39 3.89
CA TYR A 150 7.20 -12.86 5.24
C TYR A 150 6.16 -13.68 6.02
N PRO A 151 6.50 -14.92 6.42
CA PRO A 151 5.55 -15.92 6.94
C PRO A 151 5.25 -15.74 8.44
N ASP A 152 4.78 -14.56 8.85
CA ASP A 152 4.25 -14.33 10.20
C ASP A 152 2.81 -14.80 10.30
N THR A 153 2.61 -16.04 10.72
CA THR A 153 1.29 -16.68 10.82
C THR A 153 0.34 -15.89 11.72
N ARG A 154 0.81 -15.40 12.86
CA ARG A 154 -0.04 -14.70 13.82
C ARG A 154 -0.57 -13.38 13.26
N GLN A 155 0.33 -12.59 12.68
CA GLN A 155 -0.06 -11.31 12.07
C GLN A 155 -0.90 -11.52 10.82
N PHE A 156 -0.56 -12.54 10.00
CA PHE A 156 -1.35 -12.91 8.84
C PHE A 156 -2.79 -13.26 9.21
N GLU A 157 -3.00 -14.17 10.19
CA GLU A 157 -4.35 -14.56 10.62
C GLU A 157 -5.16 -13.37 11.13
N ALA A 158 -4.57 -12.52 11.96
CA ALA A 158 -5.24 -11.32 12.46
C ALA A 158 -5.65 -10.39 11.31
N LYS A 159 -4.76 -10.17 10.34
CA LYS A 159 -5.03 -9.33 9.16
C LYS A 159 -6.08 -9.94 8.26
N ALA A 160 -5.98 -11.23 7.96
CA ALA A 160 -6.91 -11.94 7.09
C ALA A 160 -8.33 -11.96 7.68
N ARG A 161 -8.46 -12.18 9.00
CA ARG A 161 -9.75 -12.08 9.71
C ARG A 161 -10.34 -10.68 9.62
N SER A 162 -9.55 -9.63 9.81
CA SER A 162 -10.03 -8.25 9.67
C SER A 162 -10.54 -7.92 8.26
N TYR A 163 -10.05 -8.61 7.25
CA TYR A 163 -10.60 -8.54 5.91
C TYR A 163 -11.90 -9.33 5.79
N GLN A 164 -11.99 -10.54 6.33
CA GLN A 164 -13.23 -11.33 6.34
C GLN A 164 -14.38 -10.65 7.08
N ASP A 165 -14.10 -9.89 8.15
CA ASP A 165 -15.12 -9.11 8.85
C ASP A 165 -15.80 -8.09 7.94
N ARG A 166 -15.08 -7.53 6.98
CA ARG A 166 -15.60 -6.57 6.00
C ARG A 166 -16.14 -7.23 4.72
N TRP A 167 -15.49 -8.32 4.29
CA TRP A 167 -15.85 -9.08 3.10
C TRP A 167 -15.96 -10.57 3.44
N PRO A 168 -17.12 -11.06 3.95
CA PRO A 168 -17.28 -12.41 4.49
C PRO A 168 -17.06 -13.55 3.46
N TRP A 169 -17.08 -13.24 2.17
CA TRP A 169 -16.83 -14.21 1.11
C TRP A 169 -15.34 -14.52 0.88
N LEU A 170 -14.43 -13.77 1.50
CA LEU A 170 -13.00 -14.05 1.45
C LEU A 170 -12.67 -15.35 2.17
N ARG A 171 -11.69 -16.08 1.66
CA ARG A 171 -11.32 -17.41 2.16
C ARG A 171 -9.85 -17.45 2.54
N ILE A 172 -9.55 -17.76 3.79
CA ILE A 172 -8.19 -18.00 4.26
C ILE A 172 -7.75 -19.41 3.85
N ARG A 173 -6.58 -19.54 3.29
CA ARG A 173 -5.99 -20.83 2.87
C ARG A 173 -4.50 -20.93 3.20
#